data_5178546e9f13250ff919f78b92d72bbd
#
_entry.id   5178546e9f13250ff919f78b92d72bbd
#
_cell.length_a   1.000
_cell.length_b   1.000
_cell.length_c   1.000
_cell.angle_alpha   90.00
_cell.angle_beta   90.00
_cell.angle_gamma   90.00
#
_symmetry.space_group_name_H-M   'P 1'
#
loop_
_entity.id
_entity.type
_entity.pdbx_description
1 polymer ?
#
loop_
_entity_poly.entity_id
_entity_poly.type
_entity_poly.pdbx_seq_one_letter_code
_entity_poly.pdbx_strand_id
1 'polypeptide(L)'
;MSKELAKTYDPKQIEEKMYEKWCENKYFHAEVDRSKKPFTTVMPPPNITGKLHMGHALDNTLQDILIRYKRMEGYNALWIPGTDHAAISTEVKVTNQLKEEGIDKKELGREGFLERTWQWKEEYAGTIENQLKKLGISCDWDRERFTMDEGCSKAVEEVFISLYEKGYIYKGSRIINWCPKCKTSLSDAEVEHEDQDGHFWHIKYPIAGTDRFLEIATTRPETLLGDTAIAVHP
;
A
#
# COMPACT_ATOMS: atom_id res chain seq x y z
N MET A 1 9.13 27.59 46.57
CA MET A 1 10.47 27.57 45.93
C MET A 1 10.23 27.63 44.42
N SER A 2 10.59 28.73 43.77
CA SER A 2 10.58 28.83 42.31
C SER A 2 11.64 27.85 41.77
N LYS A 3 11.21 26.84 41.02
CA LYS A 3 12.15 26.02 40.29
C LYS A 3 12.82 26.90 39.25
N GLU A 4 14.10 27.11 39.37
CA GLU A 4 14.91 27.80 38.37
C GLU A 4 14.88 26.95 37.09
N LEU A 5 14.50 27.55 35.96
CA LEU A 5 14.48 26.86 34.67
C LEU A 5 15.92 26.62 34.20
N ALA A 6 16.15 25.48 33.56
CA ALA A 6 17.44 25.20 32.93
C ALA A 6 17.73 26.24 31.84
N LYS A 7 19.01 26.60 31.68
CA LYS A 7 19.44 27.62 30.69
C LYS A 7 19.22 27.15 29.22
N THR A 8 19.18 25.84 28.99
CA THR A 8 18.99 25.22 27.67
C THR A 8 17.86 24.22 27.75
N TYR A 9 17.09 24.13 26.67
CA TYR A 9 16.06 23.12 26.52
C TYR A 9 16.69 21.74 26.22
N ASP A 10 16.35 20.74 27.01
CA ASP A 10 16.73 19.36 26.78
C ASP A 10 15.48 18.52 26.46
N PRO A 11 15.24 18.15 25.16
CA PRO A 11 14.04 17.44 24.75
C PRO A 11 13.87 16.09 25.46
N LYS A 12 14.95 15.37 25.72
CA LYS A 12 14.93 14.05 26.36
C LYS A 12 14.35 14.06 27.78
N GLN A 13 14.42 15.19 28.47
CA GLN A 13 13.88 15.30 29.82
C GLN A 13 12.39 15.65 29.86
N ILE A 14 11.84 16.18 28.77
CA ILE A 14 10.52 16.83 28.76
C ILE A 14 9.56 16.14 27.79
N GLU A 15 9.96 15.89 26.55
CA GLU A 15 9.04 15.56 25.46
C GLU A 15 8.32 14.23 25.69
N GLU A 16 9.03 13.17 26.05
CA GLU A 16 8.47 11.85 26.26
C GLU A 16 7.41 11.86 27.38
N LYS A 17 7.75 12.41 28.53
CA LYS A 17 6.82 12.55 29.67
C LYS A 17 5.60 13.40 29.35
N MET A 18 5.79 14.45 28.54
CA MET A 18 4.69 15.31 28.13
C MET A 18 3.75 14.57 27.18
N TYR A 19 4.30 13.83 26.23
CA TYR A 19 3.53 13.06 25.27
C TYR A 19 2.75 11.91 25.94
N GLU A 20 3.40 11.17 26.85
CA GLU A 20 2.74 10.15 27.67
C GLU A 20 1.55 10.74 28.44
N LYS A 21 1.74 11.88 29.09
CA LYS A 21 0.66 12.58 29.79
C LYS A 21 -0.50 12.95 28.87
N TRP A 22 -0.24 13.34 27.61
CA TRP A 22 -1.30 13.65 26.65
C TRP A 22 -2.09 12.41 26.27
N CYS A 23 -1.42 11.28 26.07
CA CYS A 23 -2.05 10.01 25.78
C CYS A 23 -2.87 9.48 26.97
N GLU A 24 -2.30 9.47 28.19
CA GLU A 24 -2.98 9.06 29.42
C GLU A 24 -4.27 9.87 29.69
N ASN A 25 -4.25 11.17 29.42
CA ASN A 25 -5.40 12.04 29.57
C ASN A 25 -6.34 12.00 28.35
N LYS A 26 -6.05 11.19 27.34
CA LYS A 26 -6.87 11.01 26.13
C LYS A 26 -7.18 12.33 25.40
N TYR A 27 -6.22 13.28 25.38
CA TYR A 27 -6.45 14.58 24.74
C TYR A 27 -6.65 14.52 23.24
N PHE A 28 -6.26 13.42 22.61
CA PHE A 28 -6.39 13.19 21.16
C PHE A 28 -7.60 12.34 20.80
N HIS A 29 -8.26 11.74 21.79
CA HIS A 29 -9.42 10.90 21.61
C HIS A 29 -10.67 11.74 21.33
N ALA A 30 -11.54 11.26 20.45
CA ALA A 30 -12.80 11.90 20.15
C ALA A 30 -13.94 10.88 20.08
N GLU A 31 -15.02 11.16 20.80
CA GLU A 31 -16.28 10.42 20.71
C GLU A 31 -17.34 11.24 19.96
N VAL A 32 -18.43 10.58 19.57
CA VAL A 32 -19.53 11.25 18.86
C VAL A 32 -20.18 12.29 19.78
N ASP A 33 -19.94 13.56 19.50
CA ASP A 33 -20.55 14.69 20.19
C ASP A 33 -21.34 15.54 19.19
N ARG A 34 -22.66 15.42 19.23
CA ARG A 34 -23.58 16.14 18.32
C ARG A 34 -23.73 17.63 18.65
N SER A 35 -23.24 18.07 19.79
CA SER A 35 -23.21 19.50 20.16
C SER A 35 -22.07 20.27 19.52
N LYS A 36 -21.06 19.57 19.01
CA LYS A 36 -19.88 20.14 18.39
C LYS A 36 -19.84 19.87 16.88
N LYS A 37 -19.26 20.78 16.13
CA LYS A 37 -19.03 20.59 14.70
C LYS A 37 -17.92 19.54 14.51
N PRO A 38 -18.14 18.48 13.71
CA PRO A 38 -17.13 17.46 13.50
C PRO A 38 -16.04 17.94 12.55
N PHE A 39 -14.81 17.47 12.78
CA PHE A 39 -13.69 17.57 11.86
C PHE A 39 -12.90 16.27 11.93
N THR A 40 -12.97 15.47 10.88
CA THR A 40 -12.31 14.15 10.84
C THR A 40 -11.35 14.07 9.68
N THR A 41 -10.15 13.58 9.93
CA THR A 41 -9.16 13.24 8.91
C THR A 41 -8.58 11.85 9.18
N VAL A 42 -8.11 11.20 8.13
CA VAL A 42 -7.43 9.91 8.19
C VAL A 42 -6.00 10.12 7.73
N MET A 43 -5.05 9.63 8.50
CA MET A 43 -3.64 9.65 8.12
C MET A 43 -3.46 8.76 6.89
N PRO A 44 -2.80 9.22 5.81
CA PRO A 44 -2.31 8.33 4.78
C PRO A 44 -1.39 7.29 5.43
N PRO A 45 -1.78 6.00 5.43
CA PRO A 45 -1.07 5.02 6.25
C PRO A 45 0.32 4.74 5.67
N PRO A 46 1.41 4.98 6.41
CA PRO A 46 2.74 4.67 5.94
C PRO A 46 2.94 3.16 5.76
N ASN A 47 3.67 2.80 4.71
CA ASN A 47 4.05 1.42 4.42
C ASN A 47 5.01 0.87 5.47
N ILE A 48 4.79 -0.36 5.94
CA ILE A 48 5.69 -1.05 6.89
C ILE A 48 6.99 -1.56 6.22
N THR A 49 7.50 -0.83 5.24
CA THR A 49 8.71 -1.21 4.47
C THR A 49 10.01 -0.68 5.06
N GLY A 50 9.92 0.07 6.15
CA GLY A 50 11.06 0.66 6.83
C GLY A 50 10.70 1.81 7.77
N LYS A 51 11.73 2.57 8.15
CA LYS A 51 11.59 3.76 9.00
C LYS A 51 10.99 4.93 8.21
N LEU A 52 10.33 5.85 8.91
CA LEU A 52 9.85 7.09 8.32
C LEU A 52 11.00 7.98 7.86
N HIS A 53 10.74 8.81 6.87
CA HIS A 53 11.67 9.82 6.34
C HIS A 53 11.05 11.21 6.40
N MET A 54 11.82 12.25 6.02
CA MET A 54 11.39 13.64 6.11
C MET A 54 10.08 13.95 5.37
N GLY A 55 9.79 13.24 4.28
CA GLY A 55 8.51 13.39 3.57
C GLY A 55 7.32 13.00 4.45
N HIS A 56 7.41 11.91 5.19
CA HIS A 56 6.39 11.52 6.17
C HIS A 56 6.26 12.56 7.31
N ALA A 57 7.40 13.09 7.78
CA ALA A 57 7.38 14.12 8.82
C ALA A 57 6.65 15.38 8.34
N LEU A 58 6.91 15.83 7.12
CA LEU A 58 6.24 16.99 6.52
C LEU A 58 4.74 16.75 6.38
N ASP A 59 4.34 15.62 5.77
CA ASP A 59 2.94 15.26 5.54
C ASP A 59 2.15 15.21 6.86
N ASN A 60 2.67 14.49 7.85
CA ASN A 60 2.02 14.37 9.15
C ASN A 60 2.00 15.68 9.94
N THR A 61 3.04 16.52 9.84
CA THR A 61 3.07 17.83 10.49
C THR A 61 1.97 18.74 9.96
N LEU A 62 1.74 18.77 8.65
CA LEU A 62 0.66 19.57 8.05
C LEU A 62 -0.72 19.15 8.56
N GLN A 63 -0.97 17.85 8.65
CA GLN A 63 -2.20 17.31 9.19
C GLN A 63 -2.33 17.61 10.69
N ASP A 64 -1.26 17.47 11.46
CA ASP A 64 -1.24 17.75 12.90
C ASP A 64 -1.55 19.23 13.22
N ILE A 65 -1.02 20.14 12.43
CA ILE A 65 -1.33 21.57 12.54
C ILE A 65 -2.86 21.80 12.37
N LEU A 66 -3.45 21.22 11.35
CA LEU A 66 -4.88 21.37 11.08
C LEU A 66 -5.74 20.79 12.19
N ILE A 67 -5.41 19.60 12.67
CA ILE A 67 -6.18 18.92 13.71
C ILE A 67 -6.08 19.68 15.05
N ARG A 68 -4.91 20.16 15.41
CA ARG A 68 -4.71 20.99 16.61
C ARG A 68 -5.46 22.32 16.52
N TYR A 69 -5.38 22.98 15.37
CA TYR A 69 -6.13 24.19 15.11
C TYR A 69 -7.64 23.98 15.29
N LYS A 70 -8.18 22.90 14.73
CA LYS A 70 -9.61 22.58 14.86
C LYS A 70 -10.01 22.24 16.29
N ARG A 71 -9.16 21.56 17.06
CA ARG A 71 -9.41 21.37 18.51
C ARG A 71 -9.45 22.70 19.25
N MET A 72 -8.56 23.64 18.95
CA MET A 72 -8.55 24.98 19.55
C MET A 72 -9.79 25.79 19.20
N GLU A 73 -10.37 25.60 18.00
CA GLU A 73 -11.63 26.20 17.58
C GLU A 73 -12.86 25.53 18.24
N GLY A 74 -12.68 24.50 19.06
CA GLY A 74 -13.77 23.78 19.74
C GLY A 74 -14.48 22.73 18.91
N TYR A 75 -13.94 22.34 17.76
CA TYR A 75 -14.49 21.23 16.98
C TYR A 75 -14.31 19.90 17.71
N ASN A 76 -15.21 18.95 17.41
CA ASN A 76 -14.98 17.54 17.72
C ASN A 76 -14.04 16.97 16.67
N ALA A 77 -12.74 17.05 16.95
CA ALA A 77 -11.69 16.77 15.99
C ALA A 77 -11.09 15.37 16.18
N LEU A 78 -11.22 14.53 15.16
CA LEU A 78 -10.70 13.16 15.12
C LEU A 78 -9.65 13.02 14.02
N TRP A 79 -8.49 12.48 14.36
CA TRP A 79 -7.45 12.07 13.41
C TRP A 79 -7.10 10.61 13.62
N ILE A 80 -7.40 9.77 12.62
CA ILE A 80 -7.24 8.32 12.69
C ILE A 80 -5.87 7.94 12.13
N PRO A 81 -4.97 7.34 12.92
CA PRO A 81 -3.70 6.81 12.44
C PRO A 81 -3.85 5.41 11.85
N GLY A 82 -2.83 4.96 11.11
CA GLY A 82 -2.75 3.60 10.62
C GLY A 82 -1.44 3.31 9.93
N THR A 83 -1.24 2.04 9.58
CA THR A 83 -0.10 1.55 8.80
C THR A 83 -0.58 0.66 7.66
N ASP A 84 0.17 0.64 6.55
CA ASP A 84 -0.14 -0.15 5.37
C ASP A 84 0.78 -1.36 5.24
N HIS A 85 0.20 -2.52 4.92
CA HIS A 85 0.93 -3.76 4.70
C HIS A 85 1.80 -3.75 3.44
N ALA A 86 1.54 -2.86 2.48
CA ALA A 86 2.34 -2.62 1.27
C ALA A 86 2.71 -3.89 0.45
N ALA A 87 1.98 -4.99 0.64
CA ALA A 87 2.05 -6.27 -0.08
C ALA A 87 3.45 -6.63 -0.65
N ILE A 88 3.64 -6.43 -1.97
CA ILE A 88 4.87 -6.81 -2.72
C ILE A 88 6.12 -6.18 -2.12
N SER A 89 6.08 -4.90 -1.75
CA SER A 89 7.23 -4.21 -1.19
C SER A 89 7.68 -4.80 0.15
N THR A 90 6.75 -5.19 1.00
CA THR A 90 7.03 -5.88 2.27
C THR A 90 7.56 -7.30 2.02
N GLU A 91 6.99 -8.03 1.06
CA GLU A 91 7.48 -9.35 0.65
C GLU A 91 8.95 -9.29 0.20
N VAL A 92 9.31 -8.28 -0.60
CA VAL A 92 10.71 -8.06 -1.04
C VAL A 92 11.62 -7.81 0.16
N LYS A 93 11.20 -6.98 1.12
CA LYS A 93 12.00 -6.68 2.33
C LYS A 93 12.24 -7.92 3.16
N VAL A 94 11.19 -8.68 3.49
CA VAL A 94 11.29 -9.93 4.24
C VAL A 94 12.13 -10.97 3.50
N THR A 95 11.97 -11.10 2.17
CA THR A 95 12.78 -12.00 1.37
C THR A 95 14.28 -11.63 1.40
N ASN A 96 14.60 -10.34 1.39
CA ASN A 96 15.99 -9.90 1.48
C ASN A 96 16.57 -10.17 2.87
N GLN A 97 15.81 -9.93 3.93
CA GLN A 97 16.22 -10.27 5.29
C GLN A 97 16.50 -11.78 5.43
N LEU A 98 15.62 -12.64 4.92
CA LEU A 98 15.85 -14.09 4.92
C LEU A 98 17.13 -14.48 4.19
N LYS A 99 17.42 -13.85 3.06
CA LYS A 99 18.68 -14.08 2.32
C LYS A 99 19.91 -13.68 3.13
N GLU A 100 19.86 -12.57 3.85
CA GLU A 100 20.94 -12.13 4.75
C GLU A 100 21.16 -13.13 5.89
N GLU A 101 20.09 -13.78 6.37
CA GLU A 101 20.12 -14.84 7.36
C GLU A 101 20.52 -16.20 6.77
N GLY A 102 20.69 -16.32 5.44
CA GLY A 102 21.02 -17.57 4.77
C GLY A 102 19.85 -18.55 4.61
N ILE A 103 18.62 -18.06 4.71
CA ILE A 103 17.40 -18.86 4.64
C ILE A 103 16.77 -18.74 3.25
N ASP A 104 16.50 -19.87 2.57
CA ASP A 104 15.73 -19.86 1.32
C ASP A 104 14.23 -19.79 1.63
N LYS A 105 13.56 -18.78 1.04
CA LYS A 105 12.10 -18.61 1.14
C LYS A 105 11.33 -19.88 0.75
N LYS A 106 11.84 -20.65 -0.23
CA LYS A 106 11.19 -21.88 -0.69
C LYS A 106 11.24 -23.01 0.34
N GLU A 107 12.35 -23.10 1.07
CA GLU A 107 12.53 -24.09 2.15
C GLU A 107 11.63 -23.76 3.35
N LEU A 108 11.43 -22.47 3.62
CA LEU A 108 10.58 -22.02 4.72
C LEU A 108 9.08 -22.34 4.49
N GLY A 109 8.67 -22.44 3.23
CA GLY A 109 7.27 -22.64 2.84
C GLY A 109 6.38 -21.41 3.11
N ARG A 110 5.08 -21.56 2.79
CA ARG A 110 4.11 -20.46 2.92
C ARG A 110 3.90 -20.01 4.37
N GLU A 111 3.68 -20.96 5.26
CA GLU A 111 3.35 -20.69 6.66
C GLU A 111 4.52 -20.02 7.39
N GLY A 112 5.72 -20.55 7.25
CA GLY A 112 6.90 -19.95 7.84
C GLY A 112 7.21 -18.56 7.25
N PHE A 113 6.99 -18.35 5.95
CA PHE A 113 7.14 -17.03 5.34
C PHE A 113 6.11 -16.03 5.89
N LEU A 114 4.85 -16.42 6.08
CA LEU A 114 3.82 -15.58 6.69
C LEU A 114 4.18 -15.22 8.13
N GLU A 115 4.66 -16.19 8.92
CA GLU A 115 5.12 -15.91 10.29
C GLU A 115 6.21 -14.83 10.32
N ARG A 116 7.21 -14.95 9.46
CA ARG A 116 8.29 -13.95 9.33
C ARG A 116 7.75 -12.59 8.89
N THR A 117 6.75 -12.58 8.01
CA THR A 117 6.10 -11.34 7.55
C THR A 117 5.32 -10.65 8.67
N TRP A 118 4.63 -11.41 9.52
CA TRP A 118 3.96 -10.88 10.70
C TRP A 118 4.96 -10.34 11.73
N GLN A 119 6.08 -11.02 11.97
CA GLN A 119 7.17 -10.52 12.83
C GLN A 119 7.72 -9.19 12.31
N TRP A 120 7.95 -9.09 11.01
CA TRP A 120 8.33 -7.85 10.34
C TRP A 120 7.31 -6.73 10.58
N LYS A 121 6.02 -7.04 10.42
CA LYS A 121 4.94 -6.08 10.68
C LYS A 121 4.98 -5.54 12.10
N GLU A 122 5.11 -6.40 13.11
CA GLU A 122 5.16 -5.97 14.51
C GLU A 122 6.35 -5.04 14.78
N GLU A 123 7.52 -5.37 14.26
CA GLU A 123 8.74 -4.58 14.43
C GLU A 123 8.61 -3.18 13.78
N TYR A 124 8.18 -3.15 12.52
CA TYR A 124 8.17 -1.89 11.75
C TYR A 124 6.95 -1.02 12.03
N ALA A 125 5.79 -1.59 12.30
CA ALA A 125 4.63 -0.82 12.76
C ALA A 125 4.93 -0.14 14.10
N GLY A 126 5.50 -0.87 15.08
CA GLY A 126 5.93 -0.29 16.35
C GLY A 126 7.03 0.78 16.19
N THR A 127 7.96 0.59 15.25
CA THR A 127 8.98 1.60 14.93
C THR A 127 8.35 2.87 14.38
N ILE A 128 7.41 2.76 13.44
CA ILE A 128 6.68 3.88 12.83
C ILE A 128 5.87 4.63 13.89
N GLU A 129 5.11 3.93 14.70
CA GLU A 129 4.33 4.50 15.81
C GLU A 129 5.21 5.31 16.75
N ASN A 130 6.34 4.74 17.18
CA ASN A 130 7.29 5.43 18.04
C ASN A 130 7.90 6.68 17.39
N GLN A 131 8.18 6.65 16.09
CA GLN A 131 8.67 7.83 15.36
C GLN A 131 7.61 8.92 15.27
N LEU A 132 6.35 8.58 15.03
CA LEU A 132 5.22 9.52 15.02
C LEU A 132 5.00 10.14 16.41
N LYS A 133 5.07 9.34 17.46
CA LYS A 133 4.98 9.83 18.85
C LYS A 133 6.11 10.81 19.19
N LYS A 134 7.33 10.53 18.73
CA LYS A 134 8.47 11.46 18.90
C LYS A 134 8.32 12.76 18.11
N LEU A 135 7.61 12.77 17.00
CA LEU A 135 7.22 13.97 16.29
C LEU A 135 6.10 14.76 17.01
N GLY A 136 5.53 14.20 18.07
CA GLY A 136 4.44 14.82 18.81
C GLY A 136 3.08 14.74 18.12
N ILE A 137 2.90 13.83 17.18
CA ILE A 137 1.68 13.67 16.37
C ILE A 137 0.46 13.39 17.26
N SER A 138 -0.59 14.20 17.11
CA SER A 138 -1.76 14.21 17.98
C SER A 138 -2.97 13.45 17.42
N CYS A 139 -2.74 12.24 16.92
CA CYS A 139 -3.79 11.34 16.44
C CYS A 139 -4.41 10.49 17.57
N ASP A 140 -5.56 9.91 17.31
CA ASP A 140 -6.27 9.02 18.24
C ASP A 140 -5.73 7.59 18.15
N TRP A 141 -4.76 7.27 19.00
CA TRP A 141 -4.10 5.96 19.03
C TRP A 141 -5.03 4.81 19.42
N ASP A 142 -6.12 5.07 20.14
CA ASP A 142 -7.12 4.04 20.47
C ASP A 142 -7.85 3.54 19.19
N ARG A 143 -7.72 4.26 18.08
CA ARG A 143 -8.35 3.98 16.78
C ARG A 143 -7.35 3.64 15.68
N GLU A 144 -6.13 3.30 16.06
CA GLU A 144 -5.12 2.85 15.09
C GLU A 144 -5.62 1.67 14.25
N ARG A 145 -5.33 1.71 12.96
CA ARG A 145 -5.70 0.67 12.00
C ARG A 145 -4.48 0.13 11.25
N PHE A 146 -4.51 -1.15 10.99
CA PHE A 146 -3.63 -1.79 10.03
C PHE A 146 -4.45 -2.30 8.84
N THR A 147 -3.98 -2.06 7.63
CA THR A 147 -4.76 -2.37 6.41
C THR A 147 -5.13 -3.85 6.24
N MET A 148 -4.51 -4.76 7.00
CA MET A 148 -4.88 -6.18 7.07
C MET A 148 -5.40 -6.61 8.45
N ASP A 149 -5.84 -5.68 9.31
CA ASP A 149 -6.52 -6.06 10.53
C ASP A 149 -7.88 -6.71 10.22
N GLU A 150 -8.46 -7.37 11.22
CA GLU A 150 -9.72 -8.11 11.06
C GLU A 150 -10.85 -7.23 10.52
N GLY A 151 -10.97 -6.00 11.01
CA GLY A 151 -12.03 -5.07 10.58
C GLY A 151 -11.85 -4.60 9.15
N CYS A 152 -10.63 -4.25 8.74
CA CYS A 152 -10.31 -3.88 7.36
C CYS A 152 -10.48 -5.06 6.41
N SER A 153 -10.03 -6.26 6.79
CA SER A 153 -10.20 -7.49 6.01
C SER A 153 -11.67 -7.80 5.78
N LYS A 154 -12.49 -7.74 6.82
CA LYS A 154 -13.94 -7.94 6.70
C LYS A 154 -14.62 -6.90 5.81
N ALA A 155 -14.21 -5.64 5.91
CA ALA A 155 -14.75 -4.59 5.04
C ALA A 155 -14.41 -4.82 3.57
N VAL A 156 -13.20 -5.31 3.27
CA VAL A 156 -12.77 -5.66 1.90
C VAL A 156 -13.61 -6.82 1.36
N GLU A 157 -13.84 -7.86 2.16
CA GLU A 157 -14.69 -9.00 1.78
C GLU A 157 -16.12 -8.56 1.47
N GLU A 158 -16.72 -7.74 2.31
CA GLU A 158 -18.08 -7.18 2.13
C GLU A 158 -18.19 -6.39 0.81
N VAL A 159 -17.21 -5.54 0.53
CA VAL A 159 -17.18 -4.75 -0.71
C VAL A 159 -17.03 -5.66 -1.92
N PHE A 160 -16.14 -6.67 -1.85
CA PHE A 160 -15.94 -7.62 -2.94
C PHE A 160 -17.23 -8.39 -3.26
N ILE A 161 -17.89 -8.94 -2.23
CA ILE A 161 -19.14 -9.69 -2.38
C ILE A 161 -20.22 -8.78 -2.98
N SER A 162 -20.40 -7.57 -2.44
CA SER A 162 -21.39 -6.61 -2.94
C SER A 162 -21.17 -6.23 -4.41
N LEU A 163 -19.92 -6.06 -4.82
CA LEU A 163 -19.60 -5.76 -6.23
C LEU A 163 -19.82 -6.97 -7.15
N TYR A 164 -19.53 -8.18 -6.66
CA TYR A 164 -19.81 -9.42 -7.38
C TYR A 164 -21.32 -9.62 -7.59
N GLU A 165 -22.13 -9.46 -6.54
CA GLU A 165 -23.59 -9.59 -6.61
C GLU A 165 -24.23 -8.54 -7.54
N LYS A 166 -23.64 -7.34 -7.64
CA LYS A 166 -24.06 -6.29 -8.58
C LYS A 166 -23.58 -6.52 -10.01
N GLY A 167 -22.81 -7.58 -10.27
CA GLY A 167 -22.29 -7.92 -11.58
C GLY A 167 -21.13 -7.05 -12.07
N TYR A 168 -20.53 -6.23 -11.21
CA TYR A 168 -19.37 -5.40 -11.56
C TYR A 168 -18.05 -6.18 -11.54
N ILE A 169 -17.98 -7.24 -10.74
CA ILE A 169 -16.85 -8.16 -10.71
C ILE A 169 -17.28 -9.46 -11.40
N TYR A 170 -16.52 -9.88 -12.40
CA TYR A 170 -16.73 -11.12 -13.12
C TYR A 170 -15.38 -11.73 -13.51
N LYS A 171 -15.35 -13.05 -13.74
CA LYS A 171 -14.18 -13.76 -14.20
C LYS A 171 -14.08 -13.67 -15.73
N GLY A 172 -12.94 -13.20 -16.24
CA GLY A 172 -12.67 -13.08 -17.68
C GLY A 172 -11.19 -13.20 -17.99
N SER A 173 -10.89 -13.49 -19.26
CA SER A 173 -9.52 -13.52 -19.78
C SER A 173 -9.20 -12.21 -20.48
N ARG A 174 -8.05 -11.62 -20.16
CA ARG A 174 -7.53 -10.39 -20.78
C ARG A 174 -6.03 -10.51 -20.97
N ILE A 175 -5.50 -9.77 -21.94
CA ILE A 175 -4.05 -9.60 -22.10
C ILE A 175 -3.56 -8.71 -20.96
N ILE A 176 -2.52 -9.15 -20.27
CA ILE A 176 -1.88 -8.45 -19.17
C ILE A 176 -0.36 -8.37 -19.38
N ASN A 177 0.27 -7.40 -18.76
CA ASN A 177 1.73 -7.37 -18.68
C ASN A 177 2.22 -8.43 -17.69
N TRP A 178 3.15 -9.25 -18.11
CA TRP A 178 3.65 -10.39 -17.33
C TRP A 178 5.18 -10.40 -17.28
N CYS A 179 5.75 -10.52 -16.09
CA CYS A 179 7.20 -10.71 -15.92
C CYS A 179 7.52 -12.21 -15.81
N PRO A 180 8.22 -12.82 -16.81
CA PRO A 180 8.58 -14.24 -16.76
C PRO A 180 9.63 -14.56 -15.69
N LYS A 181 10.44 -13.58 -15.27
CA LYS A 181 11.44 -13.74 -14.22
C LYS A 181 10.79 -13.76 -12.83
N CYS A 182 9.93 -12.81 -12.55
CA CYS A 182 9.19 -12.70 -11.27
C CYS A 182 7.98 -13.65 -11.21
N LYS A 183 7.49 -14.10 -12.37
CA LYS A 183 6.29 -14.94 -12.51
C LYS A 183 5.04 -14.29 -11.91
N THR A 184 4.89 -13.00 -12.18
CA THR A 184 3.78 -12.17 -11.71
C THR A 184 3.28 -11.24 -12.80
N SER A 185 2.03 -10.79 -12.67
CA SER A 185 1.50 -9.67 -13.45
C SER A 185 2.15 -8.36 -13.02
N LEU A 186 2.20 -7.40 -13.93
CA LEU A 186 2.70 -6.06 -13.72
C LEU A 186 1.56 -5.07 -13.98
N SER A 187 1.51 -3.98 -13.21
CA SER A 187 0.63 -2.85 -13.52
C SER A 187 1.19 -2.06 -14.70
N ASP A 188 0.33 -1.32 -15.40
CA ASP A 188 0.76 -0.48 -16.53
C ASP A 188 1.75 0.62 -16.09
N ALA A 189 1.66 1.06 -14.82
CA ALA A 189 2.58 2.04 -14.25
C ALA A 189 4.02 1.52 -14.03
N GLU A 190 4.20 0.20 -13.98
CA GLU A 190 5.51 -0.45 -13.79
C GLU A 190 6.18 -0.84 -15.12
N VAL A 191 5.50 -0.61 -16.24
CA VAL A 191 5.98 -0.98 -17.58
C VAL A 191 6.65 0.21 -18.22
N GLU A 192 7.94 0.06 -18.51
CA GLU A 192 8.70 0.99 -19.33
C GLU A 192 8.72 0.51 -20.78
N HIS A 193 8.37 1.39 -21.72
CA HIS A 193 8.35 1.09 -23.14
C HIS A 193 9.68 1.53 -23.76
N GLU A 194 10.32 0.62 -24.48
CA GLU A 194 11.54 0.89 -25.22
C GLU A 194 11.29 0.62 -26.72
N ASP A 195 11.83 1.51 -27.56
CA ASP A 195 11.79 1.31 -29.00
C ASP A 195 12.79 0.21 -29.38
N GLN A 196 12.33 -0.77 -30.13
CA GLN A 196 13.14 -1.86 -30.62
C GLN A 196 12.95 -2.00 -32.15
N ASP A 197 14.08 -2.10 -32.86
CA ASP A 197 14.06 -2.42 -34.28
C ASP A 197 13.40 -3.77 -34.52
N GLY A 198 12.44 -3.80 -35.44
CA GLY A 198 11.67 -5.00 -35.75
C GLY A 198 11.30 -5.07 -37.23
N HIS A 199 10.68 -6.17 -37.63
CA HIS A 199 10.22 -6.39 -38.98
C HIS A 199 8.75 -6.80 -39.00
N PHE A 200 8.06 -6.49 -40.08
CA PHE A 200 6.76 -7.08 -40.39
C PHE A 200 6.97 -8.37 -41.18
N TRP A 201 6.48 -9.47 -40.64
CA TRP A 201 6.50 -10.79 -41.27
C TRP A 201 5.18 -11.01 -41.97
N HIS A 202 5.21 -11.21 -43.28
CA HIS A 202 4.04 -11.46 -44.11
C HIS A 202 3.78 -12.96 -44.24
N ILE A 203 2.63 -13.40 -43.78
CA ILE A 203 2.22 -14.82 -43.77
C ILE A 203 1.00 -14.98 -44.66
N LYS A 204 1.04 -15.98 -45.57
CA LYS A 204 -0.04 -16.26 -46.51
C LYS A 204 -0.80 -17.51 -46.10
N TYR A 205 -2.10 -17.34 -45.83
CA TYR A 205 -3.01 -18.44 -45.53
C TYR A 205 -3.83 -18.79 -46.74
N PRO A 206 -3.75 -20.04 -47.29
CA PRO A 206 -4.52 -20.44 -48.45
C PRO A 206 -5.99 -20.54 -48.11
N ILE A 207 -6.86 -20.15 -49.09
CA ILE A 207 -8.31 -20.30 -48.97
C ILE A 207 -8.67 -21.67 -49.58
N ALA A 208 -9.29 -22.53 -48.75
CA ALA A 208 -9.65 -23.89 -49.16
C ALA A 208 -10.48 -23.91 -50.45
N GLY A 209 -10.09 -24.80 -51.40
CA GLY A 209 -10.76 -24.97 -52.67
C GLY A 209 -10.50 -23.85 -53.72
N THR A 210 -9.53 -23.00 -53.51
CA THR A 210 -9.15 -21.91 -54.44
C THR A 210 -7.63 -21.75 -54.50
N ASP A 211 -7.13 -21.08 -55.55
CA ASP A 211 -5.74 -20.68 -55.70
C ASP A 211 -5.44 -19.32 -55.00
N ARG A 212 -6.39 -18.85 -54.22
CA ARG A 212 -6.29 -17.54 -53.50
C ARG A 212 -5.77 -17.74 -52.11
N PHE A 213 -5.18 -16.68 -51.54
CA PHE A 213 -4.70 -16.61 -50.16
C PHE A 213 -5.10 -15.30 -49.50
N LEU A 214 -5.19 -15.33 -48.18
CA LEU A 214 -5.23 -14.13 -47.32
C LEU A 214 -3.82 -13.88 -46.83
N GLU A 215 -3.38 -12.63 -46.87
CA GLU A 215 -2.08 -12.21 -46.33
C GLU A 215 -2.28 -11.40 -45.08
N ILE A 216 -1.57 -11.76 -44.00
CA ILE A 216 -1.48 -11.01 -42.76
C ILE A 216 -0.07 -10.52 -42.56
N ALA A 217 0.12 -9.48 -41.77
CA ALA A 217 1.42 -9.01 -41.35
C ALA A 217 1.47 -8.99 -39.82
N THR A 218 2.57 -9.48 -39.26
CA THR A 218 2.80 -9.49 -37.80
C THR A 218 4.24 -9.15 -37.47
N THR A 219 4.48 -8.51 -36.33
CA THR A 219 5.81 -8.30 -35.77
C THR A 219 6.30 -9.50 -34.96
N ARG A 220 5.39 -10.47 -34.67
CA ARG A 220 5.67 -11.68 -33.88
C ARG A 220 5.31 -12.94 -34.66
N PRO A 221 6.20 -13.47 -35.50
CA PRO A 221 5.92 -14.62 -36.35
C PRO A 221 5.65 -15.92 -35.59
N GLU A 222 6.10 -16.02 -34.35
CA GLU A 222 5.86 -17.14 -33.44
C GLU A 222 4.36 -17.36 -33.15
N THR A 223 3.51 -16.35 -33.32
CA THR A 223 2.05 -16.45 -33.12
C THR A 223 1.38 -17.37 -34.16
N LEU A 224 2.04 -17.60 -35.30
CA LEU A 224 1.56 -18.54 -36.34
C LEU A 224 1.11 -19.91 -35.79
N LEU A 225 1.84 -20.40 -34.78
CA LEU A 225 1.55 -21.72 -34.19
C LEU A 225 0.26 -21.73 -33.34
N GLY A 226 -0.26 -20.57 -32.99
CA GLY A 226 -1.51 -20.43 -32.26
C GLY A 226 -2.68 -19.89 -33.06
N ASP A 227 -2.47 -19.59 -34.34
CA ASP A 227 -3.51 -18.99 -35.20
C ASP A 227 -4.64 -20.01 -35.49
N THR A 228 -5.87 -19.60 -35.22
CA THR A 228 -7.07 -20.42 -35.43
C THR A 228 -8.05 -19.83 -36.45
N ALA A 229 -7.96 -18.51 -36.70
CA ALA A 229 -8.81 -17.79 -37.63
C ALA A 229 -8.17 -16.49 -38.11
N ILE A 230 -8.65 -15.98 -39.24
CA ILE A 230 -8.29 -14.64 -39.75
C ILE A 230 -9.56 -13.81 -39.78
N ALA A 231 -9.54 -12.66 -39.11
CA ALA A 231 -10.60 -11.66 -39.20
C ALA A 231 -10.34 -10.70 -40.37
N VAL A 232 -11.36 -10.47 -41.19
CA VAL A 232 -11.31 -9.52 -42.29
C VAL A 232 -12.40 -8.46 -42.12
N HIS A 233 -12.21 -7.30 -42.76
CA HIS A 233 -13.27 -6.29 -42.82
C HIS A 233 -14.41 -6.82 -43.70
N PRO A 234 -15.72 -6.66 -43.27
CA PRO A 234 -16.88 -7.05 -44.04
C PRO A 234 -16.96 -6.41 -45.42
#